data_47c458430e71d8be5d26defc20b04497
#
_entry.id   47c458430e71d8be5d26defc20b04497
#
_cell.length_a   1.000
_cell.length_b   1.000
_cell.length_c   1.000
_cell.angle_alpha   90.00
_cell.angle_beta   90.00
_cell.angle_gamma   90.00
#
_symmetry.space_group_name_H-M   'P 1'
#
loop_
_entity.id
_entity.type
_entity.pdbx_description
1 polymer ?
#
loop_
_entity_poly.entity_id
_entity_poly.type
_entity_poly.pdbx_seq_one_letter_code
_entity_poly.pdbx_strand_id
1 'polypeptide(L)'
;MEVNILSDYDTRSYDSMRQLCDKYNRAIDSVLQLEKGTSLPATRLNKRPSRGMLKHILTQIYNHAVVDPEKLNQYEPFSPEVYGETSFELICQMIDQIHITEDDMFVDLGSGVGQVVLQMAALTSCKICVGIEKAETPCKYATEMDRLYTKWMRWYGKKHSEYKLMKGDFLKKEHREGITGSSIVFVNNFAFGPNVDHMLKEVFADLKDGARIVSSKSFCPLNFRITDRNLSDIGTIMHVSELSPLKGSVSWTGKPVSYFLHIIDRTKSAKNGDEKLTRGPRRATLSSSRRGGKRTHRTSKKPIKINGLDLLHTQTLLSTTSD
;
A
#
# COMPACT_ATOMS: atom_id res chain seq x y z
N MET A 1 -15.06 -7.12 -22.75
CA MET A 1 -15.01 -6.08 -23.80
C MET A 1 -15.73 -4.86 -23.22
N GLU A 2 -15.00 -3.87 -22.75
CA GLU A 2 -15.60 -2.59 -22.35
C GLU A 2 -15.93 -1.80 -23.62
N VAL A 3 -17.23 -1.65 -23.88
CA VAL A 3 -17.70 -0.80 -24.96
C VAL A 3 -17.61 0.65 -24.46
N ASN A 4 -16.74 1.44 -25.05
CA ASN A 4 -16.67 2.86 -24.75
C ASN A 4 -17.88 3.58 -25.39
N ILE A 5 -18.97 3.66 -24.63
CA ILE A 5 -20.24 4.24 -25.06
C ILE A 5 -20.09 5.75 -25.39
N LEU A 6 -19.04 6.39 -24.87
CA LEU A 6 -18.80 7.83 -25.06
C LEU A 6 -18.10 8.14 -26.40
N SER A 7 -17.52 7.14 -27.08
CA SER A 7 -16.79 7.40 -28.35
C SER A 7 -17.64 8.02 -29.45
N ASP A 8 -18.95 7.77 -29.42
CA ASP A 8 -19.90 8.20 -30.46
C ASP A 8 -20.58 9.53 -30.16
N TYR A 9 -20.22 10.17 -29.02
CA TYR A 9 -20.86 11.39 -28.55
C TYR A 9 -19.86 12.51 -28.29
N ASP A 10 -20.22 13.72 -28.72
CA ASP A 10 -19.46 14.93 -28.38
C ASP A 10 -19.82 15.40 -26.97
N THR A 11 -18.90 15.18 -26.02
CA THR A 11 -19.09 15.56 -24.62
C THR A 11 -19.13 17.07 -24.37
N ARG A 12 -18.80 17.89 -25.37
CA ARG A 12 -18.89 19.36 -25.32
C ARG A 12 -20.20 19.91 -25.89
N SER A 13 -20.98 19.10 -26.56
CA SER A 13 -22.28 19.47 -27.15
C SER A 13 -23.41 19.08 -26.21
N TYR A 14 -24.23 20.05 -25.80
CA TYR A 14 -25.42 19.81 -25.00
C TYR A 14 -26.39 18.81 -25.65
N ASP A 15 -26.66 18.99 -26.97
CA ASP A 15 -27.59 18.13 -27.69
C ASP A 15 -27.07 16.67 -27.78
N SER A 16 -25.76 16.51 -28.00
CA SER A 16 -25.12 15.20 -28.03
C SER A 16 -25.22 14.51 -26.66
N MET A 17 -24.95 15.22 -25.58
CA MET A 17 -25.07 14.69 -24.23
C MET A 17 -26.51 14.39 -23.84
N ARG A 18 -27.46 15.22 -24.25
CA ARG A 18 -28.87 14.95 -24.06
C ARG A 18 -29.31 13.66 -24.75
N GLN A 19 -28.89 13.46 -26.01
CA GLN A 19 -29.18 12.23 -26.74
C GLN A 19 -28.60 11.00 -26.06
N LEU A 20 -27.38 11.10 -25.53
CA LEU A 20 -26.76 10.01 -24.73
C LEU A 20 -27.60 9.70 -23.48
N CYS A 21 -28.00 10.72 -22.72
CA CYS A 21 -28.83 10.54 -21.53
C CYS A 21 -30.19 9.91 -21.87
N ASP A 22 -30.83 10.37 -22.93
CA ASP A 22 -32.13 9.83 -23.38
C ASP A 22 -32.00 8.36 -23.84
N LYS A 23 -30.90 8.01 -24.52
CA LYS A 23 -30.61 6.62 -24.90
C LYS A 23 -30.36 5.75 -23.68
N TYR A 24 -29.59 6.25 -22.70
CA TYR A 24 -29.33 5.55 -21.45
C TYR A 24 -30.61 5.32 -20.65
N ASN A 25 -31.44 6.33 -20.49
CA ASN A 25 -32.72 6.22 -19.77
C ASN A 25 -33.65 5.20 -20.45
N ARG A 26 -33.79 5.24 -21.77
CA ARG A 26 -34.58 4.24 -22.51
C ARG A 26 -34.04 2.80 -22.32
N ALA A 27 -32.72 2.64 -22.26
CA ALA A 27 -32.14 1.32 -21.97
C ALA A 27 -32.47 0.85 -20.55
N ILE A 28 -32.44 1.74 -19.54
CA ILE A 28 -32.86 1.44 -18.19
C ILE A 28 -34.35 1.07 -18.16
N ASP A 29 -35.20 1.84 -18.79
CA ASP A 29 -36.64 1.58 -18.84
C ASP A 29 -36.94 0.23 -19.49
N SER A 30 -36.20 -0.13 -20.55
CA SER A 30 -36.31 -1.44 -21.20
C SER A 30 -35.92 -2.59 -20.26
N VAL A 31 -34.81 -2.43 -19.49
CA VAL A 31 -34.39 -3.42 -18.49
C VAL A 31 -35.42 -3.56 -17.38
N LEU A 32 -35.97 -2.42 -16.87
CA LEU A 32 -37.00 -2.42 -15.85
C LEU A 32 -38.29 -3.11 -16.31
N GLN A 33 -38.68 -2.92 -17.59
CA GLN A 33 -39.83 -3.59 -18.17
C GLN A 33 -39.64 -5.11 -18.29
N LEU A 34 -38.43 -5.55 -18.68
CA LEU A 34 -38.07 -6.97 -18.73
C LEU A 34 -38.07 -7.63 -17.35
N GLU A 35 -37.70 -6.85 -16.32
CA GLU A 35 -37.63 -7.31 -14.93
C GLU A 35 -38.98 -7.21 -14.19
N LYS A 36 -39.97 -6.53 -14.76
CA LYS A 36 -41.30 -6.33 -14.16
C LYS A 36 -42.04 -7.66 -14.01
N GLY A 37 -42.35 -8.02 -12.79
CA GLY A 37 -43.04 -9.28 -12.46
C GLY A 37 -42.12 -10.49 -12.32
N THR A 38 -40.81 -10.36 -12.50
CA THR A 38 -39.87 -11.39 -12.12
C THR A 38 -39.39 -11.15 -10.70
N SER A 39 -39.46 -12.16 -9.84
CA SER A 39 -38.69 -12.19 -8.60
C SER A 39 -37.20 -12.36 -8.97
N LEU A 40 -36.62 -11.35 -9.60
CA LEU A 40 -35.17 -11.35 -9.79
C LEU A 40 -34.53 -11.40 -8.41
N PRO A 41 -33.77 -12.47 -8.16
CA PRO A 41 -33.27 -12.70 -6.84
C PRO A 41 -32.42 -11.51 -6.44
N ALA A 42 -32.36 -11.24 -5.14
CA ALA A 42 -31.41 -10.36 -4.50
C ALA A 42 -29.93 -10.63 -4.88
N THR A 43 -29.67 -11.51 -5.87
CA THR A 43 -28.35 -11.83 -6.42
C THR A 43 -27.63 -10.63 -7.07
N ARG A 44 -28.36 -9.59 -7.49
CA ARG A 44 -27.75 -8.30 -7.91
C ARG A 44 -27.42 -7.40 -6.73
N LEU A 45 -28.19 -7.52 -5.66
CA LEU A 45 -27.93 -6.89 -4.37
C LEU A 45 -26.97 -7.80 -3.57
N ASN A 46 -26.30 -7.29 -2.60
CA ASN A 46 -25.35 -8.02 -1.76
C ASN A 46 -24.14 -8.66 -2.48
N LYS A 47 -23.83 -8.25 -3.71
CA LYS A 47 -22.55 -8.55 -4.34
C LYS A 47 -21.53 -7.46 -4.02
N ARG A 48 -20.26 -7.83 -4.02
CA ARG A 48 -19.18 -6.84 -3.97
C ARG A 48 -19.23 -5.95 -5.21
N PRO A 49 -18.85 -4.67 -5.12
CA PRO A 49 -18.79 -3.80 -6.30
C PRO A 49 -17.73 -4.27 -7.28
N SER A 50 -17.94 -4.00 -8.57
CA SER A 50 -16.84 -4.07 -9.54
C SER A 50 -15.80 -3.01 -9.25
N ARG A 51 -14.56 -3.19 -9.73
CA ARG A 51 -13.47 -2.21 -9.55
C ARG A 51 -13.86 -0.83 -10.09
N GLY A 52 -14.47 -0.77 -11.28
CA GLY A 52 -14.91 0.51 -11.85
C GLY A 52 -15.98 1.21 -11.01
N MET A 53 -16.95 0.47 -10.49
CA MET A 53 -17.98 1.01 -9.59
C MET A 53 -17.37 1.49 -8.28
N LEU A 54 -16.48 0.70 -7.68
CA LEU A 54 -15.83 1.09 -6.42
C LEU A 54 -14.95 2.32 -6.60
N LYS A 55 -14.18 2.39 -7.69
CA LYS A 55 -13.38 3.57 -8.02
C LYS A 55 -14.26 4.82 -8.10
N HIS A 56 -15.41 4.71 -8.78
CA HIS A 56 -16.38 5.79 -8.83
C HIS A 56 -16.87 6.17 -7.42
N ILE A 57 -17.31 5.20 -6.62
CA ILE A 57 -17.79 5.44 -5.25
C ILE A 57 -16.69 6.15 -4.42
N LEU A 58 -15.48 5.60 -4.38
CA LEU A 58 -14.38 6.17 -3.58
C LEU A 58 -14.01 7.58 -4.05
N THR A 59 -14.00 7.84 -5.37
CA THR A 59 -13.75 9.19 -5.89
C THR A 59 -14.84 10.18 -5.46
N GLN A 60 -16.12 9.78 -5.53
CA GLN A 60 -17.21 10.65 -5.13
C GLN A 60 -17.19 10.95 -3.63
N ILE A 61 -17.00 9.93 -2.79
CA ILE A 61 -16.94 10.15 -1.35
C ILE A 61 -15.72 10.96 -0.93
N TYR A 62 -14.56 10.77 -1.59
CA TYR A 62 -13.37 11.58 -1.35
C TYR A 62 -13.63 13.06 -1.65
N ASN A 63 -14.17 13.36 -2.82
CA ASN A 63 -14.45 14.74 -3.23
C ASN A 63 -15.45 15.45 -2.30
N HIS A 64 -16.31 14.71 -1.62
CA HIS A 64 -17.26 15.28 -0.65
C HIS A 64 -16.69 15.34 0.78
N ALA A 65 -15.90 14.37 1.18
CA ALA A 65 -15.35 14.26 2.52
C ALA A 65 -14.12 15.16 2.71
N VAL A 66 -13.25 15.21 1.71
CA VAL A 66 -12.00 15.98 1.75
C VAL A 66 -12.25 17.35 1.11
N VAL A 67 -12.91 18.22 1.87
CA VAL A 67 -13.32 19.55 1.39
C VAL A 67 -12.15 20.51 1.16
N ASP A 68 -11.01 20.27 1.78
CA ASP A 68 -9.80 21.08 1.66
C ASP A 68 -8.57 20.12 1.64
N PRO A 69 -8.20 19.61 0.45
CA PRO A 69 -7.06 18.70 0.31
C PRO A 69 -5.72 19.31 0.73
N GLU A 70 -5.58 20.64 0.67
CA GLU A 70 -4.33 21.31 1.06
C GLU A 70 -4.05 21.14 2.54
N LYS A 71 -5.07 20.98 3.37
CA LYS A 71 -4.88 20.67 4.80
C LYS A 71 -4.23 19.32 5.08
N LEU A 72 -4.32 18.37 4.15
CA LEU A 72 -3.62 17.10 4.25
C LEU A 72 -2.11 17.26 4.09
N ASN A 73 -1.66 18.34 3.43
CA ASN A 73 -0.24 18.66 3.23
C ASN A 73 0.34 19.56 4.33
N GLN A 74 -0.47 19.93 5.35
CA GLN A 74 -0.03 20.74 6.49
C GLN A 74 0.56 19.85 7.58
N TYR A 75 1.77 19.36 7.37
CA TYR A 75 2.56 18.60 8.33
C TYR A 75 3.93 19.27 8.52
N GLU A 76 4.61 18.95 9.61
CA GLU A 76 5.95 19.47 9.84
C GLU A 76 6.92 18.94 8.77
N PRO A 77 7.72 19.81 8.12
CA PRO A 77 8.73 19.36 7.16
C PRO A 77 9.65 18.31 7.79
N PHE A 78 9.94 17.25 7.03
CA PHE A 78 10.81 16.14 7.47
C PHE A 78 10.25 15.31 8.64
N SER A 79 8.99 15.48 9.00
CA SER A 79 8.32 14.60 9.98
C SER A 79 7.96 13.25 9.34
N PRO A 80 7.81 12.18 10.12
CA PRO A 80 7.29 10.91 9.62
C PRO A 80 5.79 10.96 9.29
N GLU A 81 5.12 12.09 9.54
CA GLU A 81 3.69 12.32 9.36
C GLU A 81 3.37 12.87 7.97
N VAL A 82 4.32 12.77 7.02
CA VAL A 82 4.10 13.19 5.61
C VAL A 82 2.94 12.41 5.02
N TYR A 83 1.92 13.15 4.55
CA TYR A 83 0.77 12.56 3.89
C TYR A 83 1.10 12.20 2.43
N GLY A 84 0.72 11.02 2.02
CA GLY A 84 0.88 10.56 0.64
C GLY A 84 -0.13 9.48 0.30
N GLU A 85 -0.82 9.65 -0.81
CA GLU A 85 -1.88 8.74 -1.26
C GLU A 85 -1.35 7.69 -2.23
N THR A 86 -1.89 6.48 -2.09
CA THR A 86 -1.65 5.35 -2.97
C THR A 86 -2.80 5.24 -3.96
N SER A 87 -2.50 5.03 -5.25
CA SER A 87 -3.53 4.95 -6.27
C SER A 87 -4.43 3.73 -6.10
N PHE A 88 -5.67 3.86 -6.57
CA PHE A 88 -6.62 2.75 -6.63
C PHE A 88 -6.06 1.54 -7.39
N GLU A 89 -5.33 1.79 -8.48
CA GLU A 89 -4.74 0.77 -9.36
C GLU A 89 -3.64 -0.01 -8.66
N LEU A 90 -2.79 0.64 -7.85
CA LEU A 90 -1.75 -0.05 -7.09
C LEU A 90 -2.34 -1.01 -6.07
N ILE A 91 -3.39 -0.61 -5.38
CA ILE A 91 -4.08 -1.49 -4.43
C ILE A 91 -4.76 -2.66 -5.16
N CYS A 92 -5.35 -2.42 -6.35
CA CYS A 92 -5.86 -3.52 -7.18
C CYS A 92 -4.75 -4.50 -7.58
N GLN A 93 -3.57 -4.00 -7.98
CA GLN A 93 -2.41 -4.84 -8.31
C GLN A 93 -1.95 -5.65 -7.09
N MET A 94 -1.88 -5.02 -5.91
CA MET A 94 -1.56 -5.70 -4.65
C MET A 94 -2.54 -6.85 -4.38
N ILE A 95 -3.84 -6.60 -4.50
CA ILE A 95 -4.89 -7.62 -4.31
C ILE A 95 -4.71 -8.80 -5.27
N ASP A 96 -4.34 -8.53 -6.52
CA ASP A 96 -4.13 -9.58 -7.55
C ASP A 96 -2.87 -10.41 -7.30
N GLN A 97 -1.86 -9.86 -6.65
CA GLN A 97 -0.58 -10.52 -6.39
C GLN A 97 -0.51 -11.22 -5.04
N ILE A 98 -1.39 -10.86 -4.11
CA ILE A 98 -1.44 -11.45 -2.77
C ILE A 98 -2.65 -12.36 -2.68
N HIS A 99 -2.43 -13.64 -2.33
CA HIS A 99 -3.54 -14.54 -2.05
C HIS A 99 -4.27 -14.09 -0.77
N ILE A 100 -5.56 -13.73 -0.89
CA ILE A 100 -6.38 -13.21 0.21
C ILE A 100 -7.58 -14.12 0.43
N THR A 101 -7.79 -14.51 1.67
CA THR A 101 -8.85 -15.41 2.11
C THR A 101 -9.83 -14.72 3.06
N GLU A 102 -10.92 -15.39 3.42
CA GLU A 102 -11.92 -14.89 4.37
C GLU A 102 -11.45 -14.92 5.84
N ASP A 103 -10.36 -15.63 6.13
CA ASP A 103 -9.74 -15.67 7.45
C ASP A 103 -8.72 -14.55 7.65
N ASP A 104 -8.32 -13.87 6.57
CA ASP A 104 -7.31 -12.84 6.63
C ASP A 104 -7.79 -11.56 7.33
N MET A 105 -6.92 -11.01 8.14
CA MET A 105 -7.07 -9.72 8.80
C MET A 105 -6.09 -8.73 8.17
N PHE A 106 -6.61 -7.65 7.62
CA PHE A 106 -5.82 -6.59 7.00
C PHE A 106 -5.64 -5.40 7.93
N VAL A 107 -4.43 -4.86 8.02
CA VAL A 107 -4.16 -3.60 8.74
C VAL A 107 -3.34 -2.63 7.88
N ASP A 108 -3.73 -1.35 7.88
CA ASP A 108 -3.05 -0.24 7.22
C ASP A 108 -2.46 0.69 8.29
N LEU A 109 -1.13 0.82 8.32
CA LEU A 109 -0.37 1.61 9.28
C LEU A 109 -0.08 3.01 8.71
N GLY A 110 -0.79 4.01 9.20
CA GLY A 110 -0.84 5.35 8.64
C GLY A 110 -1.90 5.43 7.53
N SER A 111 -3.15 5.08 7.87
CA SER A 111 -4.21 4.89 6.88
C SER A 111 -4.74 6.20 6.27
N GLY A 112 -4.27 7.36 6.71
CA GLY A 112 -4.70 8.64 6.18
C GLY A 112 -6.22 8.83 6.28
N VAL A 113 -6.86 9.15 5.16
CA VAL A 113 -8.33 9.30 5.09
C VAL A 113 -9.06 7.95 4.93
N GLY A 114 -8.36 6.82 4.96
CA GLY A 114 -8.93 5.47 4.97
C GLY A 114 -9.20 4.85 3.59
N GLN A 115 -8.77 5.45 2.49
CA GLN A 115 -9.07 4.97 1.13
C GLN A 115 -8.66 3.52 0.90
N VAL A 116 -7.45 3.13 1.32
CA VAL A 116 -6.91 1.78 1.14
C VAL A 116 -7.74 0.77 1.92
N VAL A 117 -8.08 1.09 3.17
CA VAL A 117 -8.91 0.23 4.04
C VAL A 117 -10.28 -0.02 3.43
N LEU A 118 -10.96 1.05 2.97
CA LEU A 118 -12.28 0.97 2.34
C LEU A 118 -12.24 0.18 1.03
N GLN A 119 -11.17 0.35 0.24
CA GLN A 119 -10.96 -0.41 -0.99
C GLN A 119 -10.75 -1.90 -0.70
N MET A 120 -9.91 -2.23 0.28
CA MET A 120 -9.67 -3.60 0.71
C MET A 120 -10.94 -4.26 1.21
N ALA A 121 -11.71 -3.58 2.06
CA ALA A 121 -12.98 -4.07 2.57
C ALA A 121 -13.99 -4.36 1.46
N ALA A 122 -14.03 -3.52 0.39
CA ALA A 122 -14.97 -3.71 -0.72
C ALA A 122 -14.56 -4.81 -1.70
N LEU A 123 -13.27 -4.93 -2.02
CA LEU A 123 -12.79 -5.82 -3.08
C LEU A 123 -12.36 -7.21 -2.61
N THR A 124 -12.11 -7.38 -1.30
CA THR A 124 -11.59 -8.64 -0.77
C THR A 124 -12.56 -9.32 0.20
N SER A 125 -12.33 -10.60 0.45
CA SER A 125 -13.06 -11.37 1.44
C SER A 125 -12.47 -11.30 2.85
N CYS A 126 -11.48 -10.44 3.11
CA CYS A 126 -10.87 -10.30 4.43
C CYS A 126 -11.92 -10.31 5.54
N LYS A 127 -11.63 -10.98 6.64
CA LYS A 127 -12.48 -11.01 7.83
C LYS A 127 -12.74 -9.60 8.35
N ILE A 128 -11.67 -8.80 8.46
CA ILE A 128 -11.72 -7.41 8.88
C ILE A 128 -10.58 -6.62 8.24
N CYS A 129 -10.85 -5.35 7.92
CA CYS A 129 -9.85 -4.39 7.45
C CYS A 129 -9.76 -3.23 8.46
N VAL A 130 -8.57 -2.96 8.99
CA VAL A 130 -8.36 -1.92 10.01
C VAL A 130 -7.39 -0.88 9.48
N GLY A 131 -7.69 0.39 9.69
CA GLY A 131 -6.77 1.50 9.46
C GLY A 131 -6.43 2.20 10.77
N ILE A 132 -5.17 2.53 10.98
CA ILE A 132 -4.70 3.26 12.15
C ILE A 132 -4.02 4.54 11.67
N GLU A 133 -4.57 5.70 12.04
CA GLU A 133 -4.05 7.01 11.67
C GLU A 133 -3.87 7.88 12.90
N LYS A 134 -2.72 8.57 12.97
CA LYS A 134 -2.37 9.41 14.11
C LYS A 134 -2.80 10.86 13.93
N ALA A 135 -2.66 11.38 12.71
CA ALA A 135 -2.85 12.79 12.41
C ALA A 135 -4.32 13.21 12.50
N GLU A 136 -4.57 14.37 13.11
CA GLU A 136 -5.91 14.88 13.40
C GLU A 136 -6.73 15.15 12.13
N THR A 137 -6.13 15.83 11.15
CA THR A 137 -6.83 16.23 9.92
C THR A 137 -7.24 15.03 9.06
N PRO A 138 -6.35 14.06 8.75
CA PRO A 138 -6.76 12.83 8.06
C PRO A 138 -7.84 12.06 8.81
N CYS A 139 -7.76 11.95 10.15
CA CYS A 139 -8.78 11.27 10.96
C CYS A 139 -10.16 11.93 10.85
N LYS A 140 -10.23 13.26 10.84
CA LYS A 140 -11.51 13.99 10.63
C LYS A 140 -12.11 13.66 9.27
N TYR A 141 -11.29 13.68 8.22
CA TYR A 141 -11.74 13.31 6.89
C TYR A 141 -12.11 11.82 6.80
N ALA A 142 -11.37 10.94 7.46
CA ALA A 142 -11.68 9.51 7.54
C ALA A 142 -13.07 9.24 8.14
N THR A 143 -13.46 10.01 9.15
CA THR A 143 -14.80 9.92 9.75
C THR A 143 -15.90 10.26 8.74
N GLU A 144 -15.69 11.27 7.92
CA GLU A 144 -16.65 11.64 6.89
C GLU A 144 -16.61 10.66 5.70
N MET A 145 -15.43 10.15 5.34
CA MET A 145 -15.27 9.08 4.36
C MET A 145 -16.07 7.83 4.78
N ASP A 146 -15.97 7.41 6.03
CA ASP A 146 -16.71 6.27 6.59
C ASP A 146 -18.23 6.48 6.47
N ARG A 147 -18.72 7.64 6.93
CA ARG A 147 -20.15 7.99 6.86
C ARG A 147 -20.69 7.94 5.43
N LEU A 148 -19.95 8.53 4.48
CA LEU A 148 -20.35 8.55 3.08
C LEU A 148 -20.21 7.17 2.42
N TYR A 149 -19.15 6.42 2.73
CA TYR A 149 -18.94 5.07 2.19
C TYR A 149 -20.08 4.13 2.58
N THR A 150 -20.46 4.10 3.85
CA THR A 150 -21.62 3.32 4.33
C THR A 150 -22.89 3.69 3.59
N LYS A 151 -23.15 5.01 3.41
CA LYS A 151 -24.31 5.53 2.67
C LYS A 151 -24.30 5.08 1.21
N TRP A 152 -23.19 5.24 0.49
CA TRP A 152 -23.10 4.93 -0.92
C TRP A 152 -23.13 3.41 -1.19
N MET A 153 -22.42 2.61 -0.39
CA MET A 153 -22.45 1.15 -0.50
C MET A 153 -23.86 0.61 -0.28
N ARG A 154 -24.57 1.13 0.72
CA ARG A 154 -25.97 0.80 0.97
C ARG A 154 -26.88 1.23 -0.20
N TRP A 155 -26.68 2.43 -0.73
CA TRP A 155 -27.45 2.94 -1.87
C TRP A 155 -27.33 2.05 -3.10
N TYR A 156 -26.13 1.59 -3.40
CA TYR A 156 -25.89 0.67 -4.52
C TYR A 156 -26.17 -0.80 -4.20
N GLY A 157 -26.60 -1.13 -3.00
CA GLY A 157 -26.85 -2.50 -2.55
C GLY A 157 -25.58 -3.37 -2.62
N LYS A 158 -24.42 -2.81 -2.28
CA LYS A 158 -23.13 -3.51 -2.33
C LYS A 158 -22.65 -3.90 -0.96
N LYS A 159 -22.10 -5.12 -0.84
CA LYS A 159 -21.51 -5.62 0.39
C LYS A 159 -20.00 -5.36 0.43
N HIS A 160 -19.49 -5.26 1.62
CA HIS A 160 -18.07 -5.17 1.94
C HIS A 160 -17.76 -6.03 3.17
N SER A 161 -16.49 -6.28 3.43
CA SER A 161 -16.01 -6.87 4.68
C SER A 161 -16.15 -5.89 5.84
N GLU A 162 -16.07 -6.39 7.07
CA GLU A 162 -15.97 -5.52 8.24
C GLU A 162 -14.72 -4.63 8.12
N TYR A 163 -14.84 -3.38 8.54
CA TYR A 163 -13.70 -2.47 8.59
C TYR A 163 -13.80 -1.51 9.78
N LYS A 164 -12.65 -0.96 10.17
CA LYS A 164 -12.55 0.07 11.22
C LYS A 164 -11.50 1.09 10.83
N LEU A 165 -11.82 2.37 10.97
CA LEU A 165 -10.89 3.49 10.86
C LEU A 165 -10.65 4.04 12.26
N MET A 166 -9.43 3.92 12.76
CA MET A 166 -9.08 4.21 14.14
C MET A 166 -8.09 5.38 14.21
N LYS A 167 -8.38 6.35 15.09
CA LYS A 167 -7.40 7.37 15.45
C LYS A 167 -6.46 6.80 16.49
N GLY A 168 -5.17 6.76 16.21
CA GLY A 168 -4.16 6.26 17.14
C GLY A 168 -2.76 6.24 16.54
N ASP A 169 -1.78 6.08 17.39
CA ASP A 169 -0.39 5.88 17.01
C ASP A 169 -0.10 4.38 16.97
N PHE A 170 0.10 3.82 15.78
CA PHE A 170 0.33 2.38 15.57
C PHE A 170 1.59 1.84 16.30
N LEU A 171 2.49 2.71 16.77
CA LEU A 171 3.65 2.33 17.58
C LEU A 171 3.31 2.14 19.07
N LYS A 172 2.13 2.56 19.51
CA LYS A 172 1.71 2.38 20.90
C LYS A 172 1.34 0.93 21.19
N LYS A 173 1.59 0.51 22.42
CA LYS A 173 1.33 -0.85 22.90
C LYS A 173 -0.12 -1.31 22.70
N GLU A 174 -1.08 -0.38 22.80
CA GLU A 174 -2.52 -0.67 22.63
C GLU A 174 -2.87 -1.23 21.25
N HIS A 175 -2.09 -0.91 20.21
CA HIS A 175 -2.31 -1.40 18.84
C HIS A 175 -1.48 -2.65 18.51
N ARG A 176 -0.45 -2.97 19.32
CA ARG A 176 0.50 -4.05 19.02
C ARG A 176 -0.19 -5.40 18.79
N GLU A 177 -1.10 -5.79 19.68
CA GLU A 177 -1.81 -7.08 19.56
C GLU A 177 -2.66 -7.15 18.28
N GLY A 178 -3.36 -6.06 17.92
CA GLY A 178 -4.11 -5.98 16.67
C GLY A 178 -3.23 -6.11 15.43
N ILE A 179 -2.05 -5.48 15.45
CA ILE A 179 -1.09 -5.55 14.34
C ILE A 179 -0.47 -6.95 14.25
N THR A 180 0.05 -7.50 15.34
CA THR A 180 0.71 -8.81 15.35
C THR A 180 -0.27 -9.97 15.12
N GLY A 181 -1.55 -9.77 15.40
CA GLY A 181 -2.63 -10.70 15.08
C GLY A 181 -3.06 -10.68 13.61
N SER A 182 -2.69 -9.64 12.85
CA SER A 182 -3.06 -9.51 11.43
C SER A 182 -2.26 -10.45 10.55
N SER A 183 -2.82 -10.80 9.40
CA SER A 183 -2.18 -11.64 8.38
C SER A 183 -1.67 -10.85 7.18
N ILE A 184 -2.18 -9.62 6.99
CA ILE A 184 -1.76 -8.71 5.93
C ILE A 184 -1.57 -7.33 6.53
N VAL A 185 -0.36 -6.78 6.39
CA VAL A 185 -0.01 -5.43 6.83
C VAL A 185 0.32 -4.59 5.60
N PHE A 186 -0.27 -3.42 5.49
CA PHE A 186 0.12 -2.40 4.52
C PHE A 186 0.76 -1.23 5.25
N VAL A 187 1.86 -0.71 4.72
CA VAL A 187 2.54 0.44 5.30
C VAL A 187 3.24 1.27 4.23
N ASN A 188 2.85 2.52 4.09
CA ASN A 188 3.50 3.45 3.19
C ASN A 188 4.65 4.16 3.92
N ASN A 189 5.77 3.46 4.13
CA ASN A 189 6.90 3.92 4.95
C ASN A 189 7.92 4.77 4.17
N PHE A 190 7.54 5.35 3.03
CA PHE A 190 8.47 6.13 2.20
C PHE A 190 9.11 7.30 2.98
N ALA A 191 8.30 8.02 3.75
CA ALA A 191 8.74 9.17 4.54
C ALA A 191 9.20 8.80 5.98
N PHE A 192 9.03 7.56 6.41
CA PHE A 192 9.39 7.14 7.75
C PHE A 192 10.92 7.19 7.93
N GLY A 193 11.34 7.77 9.05
CA GLY A 193 12.74 7.78 9.43
C GLY A 193 13.21 6.43 9.97
N PRO A 194 14.53 6.25 10.13
CA PRO A 194 15.11 4.97 10.56
C PRO A 194 14.61 4.49 11.94
N ASN A 195 14.22 5.40 12.82
CA ASN A 195 13.69 5.04 14.14
C ASN A 195 12.31 4.37 14.03
N VAL A 196 11.42 4.91 13.19
CA VAL A 196 10.08 4.33 12.97
C VAL A 196 10.22 2.98 12.26
N ASP A 197 11.07 2.89 11.23
CA ASP A 197 11.36 1.64 10.53
C ASP A 197 11.93 0.58 11.50
N HIS A 198 12.78 0.97 12.46
CA HIS A 198 13.32 0.06 13.47
C HIS A 198 12.21 -0.47 14.40
N MET A 199 11.39 0.41 14.94
CA MET A 199 10.26 0.01 15.80
C MET A 199 9.26 -0.88 15.07
N LEU A 200 9.00 -0.62 13.78
CA LEU A 200 8.16 -1.49 12.95
C LEU A 200 8.76 -2.88 12.77
N LYS A 201 10.09 -2.98 12.58
CA LYS A 201 10.76 -4.28 12.50
C LYS A 201 10.58 -5.10 13.78
N GLU A 202 10.61 -4.47 14.96
CA GLU A 202 10.35 -5.13 16.24
C GLU A 202 8.90 -5.62 16.34
N VAL A 203 7.93 -4.86 15.82
CA VAL A 203 6.53 -5.30 15.77
C VAL A 203 6.37 -6.45 14.78
N PHE A 204 7.00 -6.38 13.62
CA PHE A 204 6.88 -7.38 12.57
C PHE A 204 7.57 -8.70 12.92
N ALA A 205 8.56 -8.69 13.81
CA ALA A 205 9.17 -9.89 14.34
C ALA A 205 8.18 -10.79 15.11
N ASP A 206 7.10 -10.20 15.64
CA ASP A 206 6.05 -10.93 16.38
C ASP A 206 4.87 -11.35 15.47
N LEU A 207 4.84 -10.98 14.20
CA LEU A 207 3.82 -11.44 13.25
C LEU A 207 3.87 -12.95 13.10
N LYS A 208 2.73 -13.56 12.77
CA LYS A 208 2.61 -14.99 12.52
C LYS A 208 3.39 -15.41 11.26
N ASP A 209 3.84 -16.66 11.21
CA ASP A 209 4.37 -17.24 9.98
C ASP A 209 3.33 -17.17 8.86
N GLY A 210 3.79 -16.86 7.66
CA GLY A 210 2.93 -16.62 6.50
C GLY A 210 2.30 -15.21 6.47
N ALA A 211 2.50 -14.37 7.49
CA ALA A 211 2.07 -12.99 7.44
C ALA A 211 2.76 -12.23 6.29
N ARG A 212 2.01 -11.37 5.62
CA ARG A 212 2.42 -10.63 4.43
C ARG A 212 2.44 -9.15 4.74
N ILE A 213 3.56 -8.49 4.46
CA ILE A 213 3.71 -7.05 4.64
C ILE A 213 3.95 -6.42 3.27
N VAL A 214 3.16 -5.44 2.89
CA VAL A 214 3.38 -4.63 1.70
C VAL A 214 3.83 -3.24 2.12
N SER A 215 4.98 -2.81 1.61
CA SER A 215 5.58 -1.53 1.99
C SER A 215 6.18 -0.80 0.80
N SER A 216 6.27 0.53 0.88
CA SER A 216 6.89 1.39 -0.14
C SER A 216 8.42 1.43 -0.05
N LYS A 217 9.00 1.03 1.08
CA LYS A 217 10.44 0.78 1.26
C LYS A 217 10.65 -0.59 1.87
N SER A 218 11.63 -1.32 1.34
CA SER A 218 11.95 -2.65 1.87
C SER A 218 12.52 -2.59 3.29
N PHE A 219 12.05 -3.47 4.17
CA PHE A 219 12.56 -3.63 5.53
C PHE A 219 13.85 -4.45 5.62
N CYS A 220 14.20 -5.20 4.58
CA CYS A 220 15.50 -5.84 4.45
C CYS A 220 15.91 -5.93 2.97
N PRO A 221 17.20 -6.08 2.65
CA PRO A 221 17.66 -6.22 1.27
C PRO A 221 17.03 -7.41 0.55
N LEU A 222 16.70 -7.25 -0.75
CA LEU A 222 16.14 -8.34 -1.59
C LEU A 222 17.03 -9.58 -1.63
N ASN A 223 18.36 -9.38 -1.57
CA ASN A 223 19.37 -10.45 -1.58
C ASN A 223 19.96 -10.70 -0.19
N PHE A 224 19.16 -10.54 0.87
CA PHE A 224 19.61 -10.74 2.25
C PHE A 224 20.19 -12.12 2.44
N ARG A 225 21.43 -12.17 2.97
CA ARG A 225 22.13 -13.42 3.33
C ARG A 225 22.35 -13.46 4.82
N ILE A 226 22.01 -14.58 5.43
CA ILE A 226 22.20 -14.81 6.86
C ILE A 226 23.70 -15.04 7.13
N THR A 227 24.23 -14.29 8.08
CA THR A 227 25.61 -14.37 8.56
C THR A 227 25.63 -14.33 10.08
N ASP A 228 26.75 -14.68 10.72
CA ASP A 228 26.85 -14.61 12.18
C ASP A 228 26.68 -13.20 12.76
N ARG A 229 26.84 -12.17 11.92
CA ARG A 229 26.73 -10.75 12.33
C ARG A 229 25.32 -10.19 12.27
N ASN A 230 24.41 -10.84 11.57
CA ASN A 230 23.05 -10.34 11.35
C ASN A 230 21.95 -11.31 11.77
N LEU A 231 22.25 -12.23 12.69
CA LEU A 231 21.30 -13.25 13.16
C LEU A 231 20.06 -12.66 13.85
N SER A 232 20.18 -11.46 14.41
CA SER A 232 19.06 -10.71 15.04
C SER A 232 18.29 -9.83 14.07
N ASP A 233 18.72 -9.74 12.80
CA ASP A 233 18.01 -8.94 11.80
C ASP A 233 16.73 -9.64 11.34
N ILE A 234 15.65 -8.88 11.15
CA ILE A 234 14.35 -9.40 10.67
C ILE A 234 14.47 -10.13 9.32
N GLY A 235 15.48 -9.81 8.52
CA GLY A 235 15.77 -10.50 7.26
C GLY A 235 16.04 -12.00 7.42
N THR A 236 16.34 -12.47 8.64
CA THR A 236 16.54 -13.91 8.94
C THR A 236 15.23 -14.70 8.90
N ILE A 237 14.10 -14.05 9.13
CA ILE A 237 12.75 -14.63 9.16
C ILE A 237 11.83 -14.05 8.08
N MET A 238 12.37 -13.31 7.10
CA MET A 238 11.58 -12.59 6.12
C MET A 238 12.06 -12.89 4.69
N HIS A 239 11.14 -13.23 3.81
CA HIS A 239 11.37 -13.24 2.36
C HIS A 239 10.84 -11.95 1.78
N VAL A 240 11.62 -11.33 0.88
CA VAL A 240 11.25 -10.07 0.23
C VAL A 240 11.25 -10.24 -1.27
N SER A 241 10.21 -9.75 -1.91
CA SER A 241 10.11 -9.62 -3.37
C SER A 241 9.60 -8.24 -3.73
N GLU A 242 10.00 -7.74 -4.89
CA GLU A 242 9.53 -6.48 -5.42
C GLU A 242 8.26 -6.72 -6.22
N LEU A 243 7.22 -5.92 -5.98
CA LEU A 243 6.02 -5.88 -6.81
C LEU A 243 6.31 -5.08 -8.08
N SER A 244 5.66 -5.44 -9.20
CA SER A 244 5.88 -4.75 -10.48
C SER A 244 5.63 -3.24 -10.34
N PRO A 245 6.60 -2.38 -10.72
CA PRO A 245 6.43 -0.93 -10.63
C PRO A 245 5.25 -0.43 -11.48
N LEU A 246 4.44 0.45 -10.93
CA LEU A 246 3.30 1.06 -11.60
C LEU A 246 3.50 2.57 -11.71
N LYS A 247 3.33 3.13 -12.92
CA LYS A 247 3.37 4.59 -13.12
C LYS A 247 2.13 5.25 -12.50
N GLY A 248 2.32 6.43 -11.90
CA GLY A 248 1.21 7.18 -11.29
C GLY A 248 0.56 6.45 -10.12
N SER A 249 1.31 5.59 -9.44
CA SER A 249 0.81 4.77 -8.33
C SER A 249 0.72 5.52 -7.01
N VAL A 250 1.29 6.72 -6.92
CA VAL A 250 1.36 7.51 -5.71
C VAL A 250 1.20 9.01 -6.01
N SER A 251 0.73 9.79 -5.03
CA SER A 251 0.43 11.21 -5.22
C SER A 251 1.67 12.11 -5.27
N TRP A 252 2.82 11.67 -4.73
CA TRP A 252 4.02 12.51 -4.59
C TRP A 252 5.02 12.42 -5.76
N THR A 253 4.84 11.52 -6.71
CA THR A 253 5.68 11.43 -7.90
C THR A 253 4.97 10.78 -9.09
N GLY A 254 5.24 11.29 -10.30
CA GLY A 254 4.78 10.65 -11.55
C GLY A 254 5.69 9.50 -12.03
N LYS A 255 6.83 9.25 -11.38
CA LYS A 255 7.73 8.14 -11.72
C LYS A 255 7.16 6.82 -11.19
N PRO A 256 7.49 5.67 -11.83
CA PRO A 256 7.15 4.38 -11.27
C PRO A 256 7.75 4.22 -9.87
N VAL A 257 6.94 3.79 -8.92
CA VAL A 257 7.38 3.48 -7.55
C VAL A 257 7.24 1.99 -7.34
N SER A 258 8.29 1.39 -6.80
CA SER A 258 8.28 -0.01 -6.41
C SER A 258 7.67 -0.17 -5.02
N TYR A 259 6.87 -1.21 -4.86
CA TYR A 259 6.43 -1.71 -3.56
C TYR A 259 7.02 -3.08 -3.32
N PHE A 260 7.16 -3.45 -2.06
CA PHE A 260 7.82 -4.68 -1.65
C PHE A 260 6.85 -5.55 -0.86
N LEU A 261 6.76 -6.82 -1.27
CA LEU A 261 6.04 -7.84 -0.53
C LEU A 261 7.03 -8.60 0.35
N HIS A 262 6.75 -8.63 1.65
CA HIS A 262 7.52 -9.39 2.63
C HIS A 262 6.63 -10.50 3.18
N ILE A 263 7.20 -11.70 3.31
CA ILE A 263 6.51 -12.85 3.89
C ILE A 263 7.32 -13.31 5.09
N ILE A 264 6.69 -13.41 6.24
CA ILE A 264 7.32 -13.96 7.46
C ILE A 264 7.45 -15.46 7.32
N ASP A 265 8.68 -15.97 7.43
CA ASP A 265 9.03 -17.40 7.35
C ASP A 265 10.18 -17.73 8.31
N ARG A 266 9.85 -18.27 9.46
CA ARG A 266 10.83 -18.65 10.49
C ARG A 266 11.59 -19.91 10.16
N THR A 267 11.13 -20.71 9.18
CA THR A 267 11.87 -21.90 8.73
C THR A 267 13.20 -21.54 8.04
N LYS A 268 13.29 -20.29 7.52
CA LYS A 268 14.53 -19.76 6.91
C LYS A 268 15.69 -19.69 7.91
N SER A 269 15.42 -19.33 9.16
CA SER A 269 16.43 -19.31 10.23
C SER A 269 16.84 -20.71 10.68
N ALA A 270 15.89 -21.65 10.81
CA ALA A 270 16.12 -23.02 11.21
C ALA A 270 17.01 -23.79 10.22
N LYS A 271 16.75 -23.67 8.92
CA LYS A 271 17.54 -24.32 7.86
C LYS A 271 19.01 -23.90 7.86
N ASN A 272 19.30 -22.64 8.19
CA ASN A 272 20.68 -22.15 8.28
C ASN A 272 21.40 -22.61 9.57
N GLY A 273 20.66 -22.94 10.64
CA GLY A 273 21.18 -23.53 11.86
C GLY A 273 21.66 -24.98 11.63
N ASP A 274 20.86 -25.76 10.90
CA ASP A 274 21.17 -27.18 10.60
C ASP A 274 22.33 -27.33 9.60
N GLU A 275 22.46 -26.45 8.60
CA GLU A 275 23.61 -26.46 7.68
C GLU A 275 24.96 -26.15 8.39
N LYS A 276 24.92 -25.37 9.49
CA LYS A 276 26.13 -25.12 10.29
C LYS A 276 26.53 -26.31 11.17
N LEU A 277 25.58 -27.06 11.69
CA LEU A 277 25.83 -28.27 12.48
C LEU A 277 26.40 -29.40 11.63
N THR A 278 26.07 -29.47 10.34
CA THR A 278 26.58 -30.47 9.41
C THR A 278 27.94 -30.13 8.80
N ARG A 279 28.36 -28.86 8.85
CA ARG A 279 29.71 -28.42 8.45
C ARG A 279 30.62 -28.41 9.68
N GLY A 280 31.15 -29.57 10.07
CA GLY A 280 32.17 -29.71 11.09
C GLY A 280 33.42 -28.85 10.82
N PRO A 281 34.23 -28.54 11.84
CA PRO A 281 35.34 -27.60 11.71
C PRO A 281 36.30 -28.03 10.62
N ARG A 282 36.46 -27.21 9.58
CA ARG A 282 37.49 -27.40 8.57
C ARG A 282 38.84 -27.35 9.26
N ARG A 283 39.47 -28.51 9.34
CA ARG A 283 40.85 -28.71 9.83
C ARG A 283 41.77 -27.79 9.04
N ALA A 284 42.30 -26.77 9.70
CA ALA A 284 43.31 -25.89 9.14
C ALA A 284 44.58 -26.72 8.91
N THR A 285 44.88 -27.06 7.69
CA THR A 285 46.18 -27.57 7.30
C THR A 285 47.17 -26.41 7.31
N LEU A 286 48.01 -26.39 8.32
CA LEU A 286 49.22 -25.56 8.39
C LEU A 286 50.18 -26.00 7.27
N SER A 287 50.28 -25.22 6.22
CA SER A 287 51.43 -25.30 5.33
C SER A 287 52.37 -24.11 5.63
N SER A 288 53.46 -24.47 6.29
CA SER A 288 54.63 -23.60 6.45
C SER A 288 55.35 -23.44 5.11
N SER A 289 55.48 -22.22 4.60
CA SER A 289 56.58 -21.90 3.72
C SER A 289 57.05 -20.44 3.97
N ARG A 290 58.28 -20.38 4.48
CA ARG A 290 59.10 -19.17 4.59
C ARG A 290 59.56 -18.69 3.23
N ARG A 291 59.58 -17.35 3.06
CA ARG A 291 60.54 -16.47 2.33
C ARG A 291 59.76 -15.24 1.97
N GLY A 292 60.08 -14.02 2.39
CA GLY A 292 61.34 -13.27 2.31
C GLY A 292 61.19 -12.28 1.18
N GLY A 293 61.07 -10.95 1.46
CA GLY A 293 61.25 -9.98 0.41
C GLY A 293 60.47 -8.68 0.54
N LYS A 294 61.09 -7.69 1.18
CA LYS A 294 61.20 -6.22 0.89
C LYS A 294 59.94 -5.36 0.58
N ARG A 295 59.84 -4.34 1.45
CA ARG A 295 59.23 -3.00 1.35
C ARG A 295 59.24 -2.39 -0.04
N THR A 296 58.11 -1.72 -0.39
CA THR A 296 58.12 -0.32 -0.86
C THR A 296 56.78 0.37 -0.53
N HIS A 297 56.90 1.53 0.12
CA HIS A 297 55.84 2.51 0.33
C HIS A 297 55.37 3.09 -1.02
N ARG A 298 54.06 3.23 -1.20
CA ARG A 298 53.53 4.35 -2.01
C ARG A 298 52.12 4.72 -1.56
N THR A 299 52.03 5.86 -0.91
CA THR A 299 50.86 6.63 -0.61
C THR A 299 50.25 7.22 -1.88
N SER A 300 48.98 7.06 -2.13
CA SER A 300 48.23 8.06 -2.90
C SER A 300 46.76 8.05 -2.44
N LYS A 301 46.43 9.09 -1.68
CA LYS A 301 45.07 9.51 -1.38
C LYS A 301 44.47 10.11 -2.66
N LYS A 302 43.29 9.65 -3.07
CA LYS A 302 42.40 10.41 -3.96
C LYS A 302 41.11 10.71 -3.20
N PRO A 303 40.55 11.92 -3.31
CA PRO A 303 39.41 12.36 -2.56
C PRO A 303 38.10 11.84 -3.20
N ILE A 304 37.18 11.43 -2.34
CA ILE A 304 35.81 11.10 -2.70
C ILE A 304 35.04 12.40 -2.93
N LYS A 305 34.58 12.62 -4.15
CA LYS A 305 33.61 13.68 -4.47
C LYS A 305 32.22 13.23 -4.04
N ILE A 306 31.68 13.95 -3.09
CA ILE A 306 30.24 13.88 -2.73
C ILE A 306 29.54 14.84 -3.70
N ASN A 307 28.74 14.29 -4.62
CA ASN A 307 27.83 15.09 -5.43
C ASN A 307 26.62 15.48 -4.57
N GLY A 308 26.48 16.78 -4.35
CA GLY A 308 25.33 17.38 -3.72
C GLY A 308 24.07 17.19 -4.57
N LEU A 309 23.00 16.81 -3.92
CA LEU A 309 21.66 16.83 -4.47
C LEU A 309 21.16 18.28 -4.51
N ASP A 310 20.95 18.79 -5.71
CA ASP A 310 20.13 19.96 -5.97
C ASP A 310 18.67 19.62 -5.70
N LEU A 311 18.19 20.03 -4.53
CA LEU A 311 16.78 20.05 -4.13
C LEU A 311 16.32 21.50 -4.03
N LEU A 312 16.20 22.16 -5.17
CA LEU A 312 15.49 23.46 -5.31
C LEU A 312 15.12 23.61 -6.79
N HIS A 313 13.87 23.37 -7.12
CA HIS A 313 13.05 24.00 -8.18
C HIS A 313 11.92 23.07 -8.60
N THR A 314 10.82 23.17 -7.90
CA THR A 314 9.47 22.94 -8.47
C THR A 314 8.42 23.62 -7.58
N GLN A 315 8.57 24.91 -7.39
CA GLN A 315 7.43 25.82 -7.14
C GLN A 315 7.48 26.84 -8.25
N THR A 316 6.49 26.84 -9.07
CA THR A 316 6.01 27.89 -9.99
C THR A 316 5.63 27.23 -11.31
N LEU A 317 4.37 26.95 -11.47
CA LEU A 317 3.61 26.96 -12.73
C LEU A 317 2.16 26.49 -12.45
N LEU A 318 1.38 27.34 -11.77
CA LEU A 318 -0.09 27.38 -11.88
C LEU A 318 -0.55 28.77 -11.42
N SER A 319 -0.30 29.76 -12.24
CA SER A 319 -1.08 31.00 -12.27
C SER A 319 -0.86 31.62 -13.65
N THR A 320 -1.90 31.68 -14.39
CA THR A 320 -2.27 32.55 -15.52
C THR A 320 -2.97 31.74 -16.59
N THR A 321 -4.26 31.82 -16.60
CA THR A 321 -5.07 32.25 -17.72
C THR A 321 -6.48 32.55 -17.19
N SER A 322 -6.66 33.79 -16.78
CA SER A 322 -7.95 34.49 -16.92
C SER A 322 -7.88 35.20 -18.27
N ASP A 323 -8.76 34.84 -19.18
CA ASP A 323 -9.54 35.68 -20.08
C ASP A 323 -10.56 34.81 -20.80
#